data_738917adf9117f4a1c04554184f5bf0a
#
_entry.id   738917adf9117f4a1c04554184f5bf0a
#
_cell.length_a   1.000
_cell.length_b   1.000
_cell.length_c   1.000
_cell.angle_alpha   90.00
_cell.angle_beta   90.00
_cell.angle_gamma   90.00
#
_symmetry.space_group_name_H-M   'P 1'
#
loop_
_entity.id
_entity.type
_entity.pdbx_description
1 polymer ?
#
loop_
_entity_poly.entity_id
_entity_poly.type
_entity_poly.pdbx_seq_one_letter_code
_entity_poly.pdbx_strand_id
1 'polypeptide(L)'
;MPEAITKLLAGSGLEAIAQPNGSYVLRLAPMADSTLPLVTVTGDVGSASDLPKPFAGGQVARGSRVGILGNVDIFDTPFSTQSYTEEFVQDQQSRRVADIISVDPSVRSAMAEYGDSETYIIRGFPVFVNQVGVNGLYGMTESRRITPEFYERVDVLKGPAAMLNGISPFGVVGGNINLTSKRADDKPLTRVTGSYVSDSQFGVHLDLG
;
A
#
# COMPACT_ATOMS: atom_id res chain seq x y z
N MET A 1 3.23 -53.37 40.28
CA MET A 1 1.90 -53.07 39.74
C MET A 1 1.73 -51.59 39.28
N PRO A 2 2.14 -50.55 40.01
CA PRO A 2 1.92 -49.15 39.56
C PRO A 2 2.62 -48.78 38.25
N GLU A 3 3.85 -49.24 38.00
CA GLU A 3 4.58 -48.92 36.77
C GLU A 3 3.95 -49.45 35.47
N ALA A 4 3.31 -50.61 35.55
CA ALA A 4 2.62 -51.19 34.38
C ALA A 4 1.41 -50.36 33.96
N ILE A 5 0.65 -49.83 34.92
CA ILE A 5 -0.53 -48.95 34.64
C ILE A 5 -0.07 -47.61 34.07
N THR A 6 1.01 -47.05 34.61
CA THR A 6 1.57 -45.78 34.07
C THR A 6 2.08 -45.94 32.65
N LYS A 7 2.71 -47.09 32.33
CA LYS A 7 3.14 -47.38 30.95
C LYS A 7 2.00 -47.60 29.98
N LEU A 8 0.90 -48.22 30.42
CA LEU A 8 -0.28 -48.47 29.63
C LEU A 8 -1.06 -47.16 29.34
N LEU A 9 -1.00 -46.20 30.24
CA LEU A 9 -1.69 -44.92 30.11
C LEU A 9 -0.85 -43.84 29.42
N ALA A 10 0.43 -44.13 29.14
CA ALA A 10 1.28 -43.19 28.47
C ALA A 10 0.71 -42.80 27.08
N GLY A 11 0.46 -41.49 26.87
CA GLY A 11 -0.11 -40.94 25.64
C GLY A 11 -1.63 -40.99 25.55
N SER A 12 -2.35 -41.57 26.54
CA SER A 12 -3.84 -41.63 26.55
C SER A 12 -4.49 -40.36 27.11
N GLY A 13 -3.73 -39.46 27.72
CA GLY A 13 -4.29 -38.28 28.42
C GLY A 13 -4.98 -38.62 29.74
N LEU A 14 -4.82 -39.87 30.25
CA LEU A 14 -5.40 -40.33 31.50
C LEU A 14 -4.31 -40.59 32.55
N GLU A 15 -4.61 -40.33 33.82
CA GLU A 15 -3.80 -40.74 34.96
C GLU A 15 -4.60 -41.67 35.89
N ALA A 16 -3.93 -42.62 36.50
CA ALA A 16 -4.52 -43.52 37.47
C ALA A 16 -4.21 -43.08 38.90
N ILE A 17 -5.24 -42.83 39.68
CA ILE A 17 -5.09 -42.48 41.11
C ILE A 17 -5.44 -43.70 41.94
N ALA A 18 -4.46 -44.13 42.79
CA ALA A 18 -4.67 -45.23 43.71
C ALA A 18 -5.63 -44.82 44.85
N GLN A 19 -6.58 -45.68 45.15
CA GLN A 19 -7.48 -45.49 46.26
C GLN A 19 -7.05 -46.33 47.49
N PRO A 20 -7.48 -45.95 48.71
CA PRO A 20 -7.15 -46.69 49.93
C PRO A 20 -7.64 -48.13 49.94
N ASN A 21 -8.62 -48.49 49.12
CA ASN A 21 -9.17 -49.83 48.98
C ASN A 21 -8.37 -50.70 47.98
N GLY A 22 -7.23 -50.24 47.45
CA GLY A 22 -6.43 -50.95 46.48
C GLY A 22 -6.89 -50.87 45.03
N SER A 23 -7.96 -50.15 44.74
CA SER A 23 -8.43 -49.93 43.38
C SER A 23 -7.79 -48.65 42.76
N TYR A 24 -7.89 -48.51 41.43
CA TYR A 24 -7.40 -47.34 40.72
C TYR A 24 -8.60 -46.61 40.03
N VAL A 25 -8.65 -45.33 40.17
CA VAL A 25 -9.61 -44.48 39.43
C VAL A 25 -8.85 -43.76 38.33
N LEU A 26 -9.37 -43.82 37.09
CA LEU A 26 -8.85 -43.10 35.96
C LEU A 26 -9.44 -41.69 35.96
N ARG A 27 -8.58 -40.71 35.87
CA ARG A 27 -8.91 -39.31 35.72
C ARG A 27 -8.24 -38.77 34.46
N LEU A 28 -8.83 -37.79 33.79
CA LEU A 28 -8.13 -37.01 32.78
C LEU A 28 -6.90 -36.34 33.40
N ALA A 29 -5.74 -36.65 32.86
CA ALA A 29 -4.53 -35.95 33.27
C ALA A 29 -4.76 -34.44 33.06
N PRO A 30 -4.40 -33.59 34.04
CA PRO A 30 -4.45 -32.16 33.82
C PRO A 30 -3.65 -31.88 32.56
N MET A 31 -4.27 -31.27 31.55
CA MET A 31 -3.53 -30.76 30.43
C MET A 31 -2.47 -29.85 31.02
N ALA A 32 -1.18 -30.18 30.79
CA ALA A 32 -0.13 -29.24 31.07
C ALA A 32 -0.56 -27.92 30.40
N ASP A 33 -0.66 -26.85 31.19
CA ASP A 33 -0.91 -25.51 30.66
C ASP A 33 0.06 -25.31 29.52
N SER A 34 -0.38 -25.63 28.32
CA SER A 34 0.31 -25.16 27.12
C SER A 34 0.01 -23.66 27.06
N THR A 35 0.69 -22.90 27.90
CA THR A 35 0.82 -21.47 27.67
C THR A 35 1.41 -21.36 26.28
N LEU A 36 0.57 -21.04 25.31
CA LEU A 36 1.02 -20.67 23.98
C LEU A 36 2.08 -19.59 24.19
N PRO A 37 3.25 -19.68 23.51
CA PRO A 37 4.24 -18.63 23.61
C PRO A 37 3.53 -17.29 23.35
N LEU A 38 3.84 -16.31 24.19
CA LEU A 38 3.28 -14.97 24.08
C LEU A 38 3.48 -14.50 22.64
N VAL A 39 2.43 -14.46 21.86
CA VAL A 39 2.44 -13.83 20.53
C VAL A 39 2.48 -12.33 20.80
N THR A 40 3.65 -11.78 20.86
CA THR A 40 3.82 -10.33 20.89
C THR A 40 3.48 -9.83 19.49
N VAL A 41 2.27 -9.36 19.29
CA VAL A 41 1.91 -8.55 18.13
C VAL A 41 2.53 -7.18 18.37
N THR A 42 3.76 -6.98 17.93
CA THR A 42 4.30 -5.65 17.73
C THR A 42 3.58 -5.08 16.51
N GLY A 43 2.46 -4.40 16.74
CA GLY A 43 1.94 -3.47 15.78
C GLY A 43 3.01 -2.38 15.64
N ASP A 44 3.63 -2.29 14.47
CA ASP A 44 4.37 -1.11 14.09
C ASP A 44 3.30 -0.01 13.96
N VAL A 45 3.09 0.74 15.04
CA VAL A 45 2.26 1.93 15.02
C VAL A 45 3.14 2.98 14.34
N GLY A 46 3.28 2.86 13.03
CA GLY A 46 3.83 3.90 12.21
C GLY A 46 3.15 5.22 12.59
N SER A 47 3.87 6.30 12.55
CA SER A 47 3.26 7.61 12.77
C SER A 47 1.96 7.69 11.97
N ALA A 48 0.91 8.29 12.53
CA ALA A 48 -0.35 8.52 11.79
C ALA A 48 -0.13 9.29 10.45
N SER A 49 1.08 9.83 10.27
CA SER A 49 1.53 10.43 9.01
C SER A 49 2.09 9.42 8.01
N ASP A 50 2.43 8.21 8.45
CA ASP A 50 3.06 7.23 7.57
C ASP A 50 1.99 6.43 6.83
N LEU A 51 2.35 6.03 5.63
CA LEU A 51 1.50 5.17 4.80
C LEU A 51 1.65 3.73 5.24
N PRO A 52 0.56 2.95 5.17
CA PRO A 52 0.68 1.50 5.31
C PRO A 52 1.73 0.96 4.33
N LYS A 53 2.65 0.12 4.83
CA LYS A 53 3.72 -0.47 4.00
C LYS A 53 3.13 -1.24 2.83
N PRO A 54 3.62 -1.04 1.61
CA PRO A 54 3.21 -1.82 0.45
C PRO A 54 3.50 -3.32 0.64
N PHE A 55 2.82 -4.16 -0.12
CA PHE A 55 3.06 -5.59 -0.15
C PHE A 55 3.41 -6.07 -1.58
N ALA A 56 3.59 -7.38 -1.77
CA ALA A 56 4.00 -7.97 -3.04
C ALA A 56 5.26 -7.32 -3.65
N GLY A 57 6.33 -7.23 -2.85
CA GLY A 57 7.59 -6.64 -3.30
C GLY A 57 7.55 -5.14 -3.53
N GLY A 58 6.64 -4.44 -2.84
CA GLY A 58 6.46 -3.00 -3.02
C GLY A 58 5.47 -2.59 -4.10
N GLN A 59 4.99 -3.54 -4.91
CA GLN A 59 4.15 -3.29 -6.09
C GLN A 59 2.73 -2.81 -5.75
N VAL A 60 2.19 -3.24 -4.62
CA VAL A 60 0.79 -2.98 -4.26
C VAL A 60 0.72 -2.10 -3.02
N ALA A 61 0.20 -0.91 -3.19
CA ALA A 61 -0.05 0.00 -2.08
C ALA A 61 -1.23 -0.51 -1.23
N ARG A 62 -1.06 -0.47 0.09
CA ARG A 62 -2.13 -0.80 1.05
C ARG A 62 -2.98 0.38 1.45
N GLY A 63 -2.53 1.59 1.18
CA GLY A 63 -3.22 2.81 1.57
C GLY A 63 -3.02 3.92 0.57
N SER A 64 -3.80 4.97 0.78
CA SER A 64 -3.75 6.20 0.00
C SER A 64 -3.88 7.42 0.90
N ARG A 65 -3.41 8.55 0.41
CA ARG A 65 -3.69 9.83 1.06
C ARG A 65 -5.07 10.33 0.64
N VAL A 66 -5.99 10.37 1.59
CA VAL A 66 -7.40 10.74 1.37
C VAL A 66 -7.66 12.13 1.98
N GLY A 67 -7.02 13.14 1.42
CA GLY A 67 -7.21 14.54 1.82
C GLY A 67 -7.10 14.78 3.32
N ILE A 68 -8.14 15.36 3.91
CA ILE A 68 -8.19 15.67 5.36
C ILE A 68 -8.17 14.43 6.27
N LEU A 69 -8.49 13.25 5.74
CA LEU A 69 -8.40 12.00 6.50
C LEU A 69 -6.95 11.50 6.63
N GLY A 70 -6.01 12.12 5.92
CA GLY A 70 -4.62 11.71 5.93
C GLY A 70 -4.38 10.38 5.21
N ASN A 71 -3.43 9.62 5.71
CA ASN A 71 -3.07 8.32 5.18
C ASN A 71 -3.98 7.25 5.78
N VAL A 72 -4.74 6.57 4.94
CA VAL A 72 -5.75 5.57 5.36
C VAL A 72 -5.52 4.28 4.60
N ASP A 73 -5.66 3.15 5.29
CA ASP A 73 -5.64 1.82 4.64
C ASP A 73 -6.82 1.73 3.66
N ILE A 74 -6.61 1.01 2.56
CA ILE A 74 -7.62 0.86 1.51
C ILE A 74 -8.91 0.22 2.03
N PHE A 75 -8.82 -0.64 3.04
CA PHE A 75 -9.99 -1.31 3.64
C PHE A 75 -10.72 -0.45 4.66
N ASP A 76 -10.06 0.58 5.19
CA ASP A 76 -10.64 1.49 6.18
C ASP A 76 -11.19 2.78 5.55
N THR A 77 -11.04 2.94 4.23
CA THR A 77 -11.55 4.11 3.52
C THR A 77 -12.92 3.84 2.88
N PRO A 78 -13.93 4.69 3.11
CA PRO A 78 -15.24 4.59 2.47
C PRO A 78 -15.25 5.11 1.01
N PHE A 79 -14.08 5.44 0.47
CA PHE A 79 -13.92 5.99 -0.88
C PHE A 79 -13.22 5.00 -1.81
N SER A 80 -13.53 5.08 -3.09
CA SER A 80 -12.84 4.29 -4.11
C SER A 80 -11.50 4.95 -4.43
N THR A 81 -10.43 4.39 -3.87
CA THR A 81 -9.07 4.86 -4.07
C THR A 81 -8.21 3.82 -4.75
N GLN A 82 -7.21 4.27 -5.48
CA GLN A 82 -6.16 3.45 -6.08
C GLN A 82 -4.84 4.17 -5.88
N SER A 83 -3.82 3.46 -5.43
CA SER A 83 -2.50 4.02 -5.23
C SER A 83 -1.46 3.19 -5.95
N TYR A 84 -0.51 3.87 -6.57
CA TYR A 84 0.59 3.29 -7.32
C TYR A 84 1.89 3.68 -6.65
N THR A 85 2.69 2.70 -6.33
CA THR A 85 3.98 2.85 -5.64
C THR A 85 5.10 3.23 -6.60
N GLU A 86 6.23 3.69 -6.07
CA GLU A 86 7.43 3.94 -6.86
C GLU A 86 7.91 2.67 -7.58
N GLU A 87 7.93 1.53 -6.88
CA GLU A 87 8.33 0.24 -7.46
C GLU A 87 7.45 -0.15 -8.64
N PHE A 88 6.13 0.05 -8.51
CA PHE A 88 5.22 -0.18 -9.61
C PHE A 88 5.55 0.71 -10.82
N VAL A 89 5.78 2.00 -10.58
CA VAL A 89 6.11 2.99 -11.63
C VAL A 89 7.41 2.60 -12.36
N GLN A 90 8.42 2.16 -11.60
CA GLN A 90 9.70 1.74 -12.16
C GLN A 90 9.60 0.46 -12.97
N ASP A 91 8.91 -0.56 -12.46
CA ASP A 91 8.77 -1.84 -13.15
C ASP A 91 7.93 -1.73 -14.42
N GLN A 92 6.94 -0.83 -14.43
CA GLN A 92 6.17 -0.50 -15.63
C GLN A 92 6.93 0.42 -16.60
N GLN A 93 8.09 0.95 -16.20
CA GLN A 93 8.86 1.93 -16.96
C GLN A 93 8.01 3.12 -17.41
N SER A 94 7.09 3.54 -16.55
CA SER A 94 6.13 4.61 -16.84
C SER A 94 6.85 5.95 -16.99
N ARG A 95 6.61 6.64 -18.07
CA ARG A 95 7.25 7.93 -18.39
C ARG A 95 6.37 9.13 -18.07
N ARG A 96 5.10 8.90 -17.81
CA ARG A 96 4.09 9.92 -17.53
C ARG A 96 3.12 9.41 -16.46
N VAL A 97 2.49 10.32 -15.77
CA VAL A 97 1.42 9.93 -14.83
C VAL A 97 0.27 9.26 -15.56
N ALA A 98 -0.03 9.65 -16.80
CA ALA A 98 -1.03 8.99 -17.63
C ALA A 98 -0.75 7.49 -17.83
N ASP A 99 0.49 7.09 -18.00
CA ASP A 99 0.85 5.68 -18.21
C ASP A 99 0.58 4.86 -16.95
N ILE A 100 0.88 5.44 -15.77
CA ILE A 100 0.66 4.81 -14.47
C ILE A 100 -0.82 4.55 -14.22
N ILE A 101 -1.64 5.58 -14.36
CA ILE A 101 -3.05 5.52 -13.96
C ILE A 101 -3.94 4.83 -15.01
N SER A 102 -3.49 4.72 -16.26
CA SER A 102 -4.24 4.05 -17.34
C SER A 102 -4.33 2.52 -17.17
N VAL A 103 -3.62 1.95 -16.20
CA VAL A 103 -3.80 0.56 -15.77
C VAL A 103 -5.18 0.34 -15.14
N ASP A 104 -5.77 1.39 -14.60
CA ASP A 104 -7.14 1.34 -14.08
C ASP A 104 -8.15 1.49 -15.22
N PRO A 105 -9.06 0.52 -15.43
CA PRO A 105 -10.06 0.58 -16.50
C PRO A 105 -11.00 1.80 -16.44
N SER A 106 -11.13 2.42 -15.27
CA SER A 106 -11.96 3.61 -15.06
C SER A 106 -11.25 4.92 -15.38
N VAL A 107 -9.96 4.85 -15.73
CA VAL A 107 -9.10 6.00 -16.00
C VAL A 107 -8.51 5.88 -17.40
N ARG A 108 -8.47 6.97 -18.13
CA ARG A 108 -7.87 7.01 -19.48
C ARG A 108 -7.11 8.31 -19.68
N SER A 109 -6.10 8.28 -20.55
CA SER A 109 -5.52 9.49 -21.11
C SER A 109 -6.45 10.05 -22.22
N ALA A 110 -6.69 11.34 -22.19
CA ALA A 110 -7.42 12.04 -23.27
C ALA A 110 -6.49 12.58 -24.37
N MET A 111 -5.19 12.63 -24.08
CA MET A 111 -4.16 13.16 -24.99
C MET A 111 -3.29 12.04 -25.53
N ALA A 112 -2.78 12.24 -26.75
CA ALA A 112 -1.82 11.35 -27.36
C ALA A 112 -0.53 11.29 -26.52
N GLU A 113 0.18 10.18 -26.60
CA GLU A 113 1.42 9.95 -25.84
C GLU A 113 2.47 11.04 -26.08
N TYR A 114 2.56 11.55 -27.29
CA TYR A 114 3.50 12.59 -27.68
C TYR A 114 2.91 14.01 -27.64
N GLY A 115 1.72 14.17 -27.05
CA GLY A 115 1.11 15.48 -26.83
C GLY A 115 1.95 16.35 -25.88
N ASP A 116 1.79 17.65 -25.96
CA ASP A 116 2.53 18.61 -25.15
C ASP A 116 1.96 18.76 -23.72
N SER A 117 0.77 18.22 -23.47
CA SER A 117 0.14 18.25 -22.14
C SER A 117 -0.57 16.93 -21.83
N GLU A 118 -0.92 16.72 -20.56
CA GLU A 118 -1.69 15.59 -20.11
C GLU A 118 -3.09 16.03 -19.70
N THR A 119 -4.06 15.21 -20.05
CA THR A 119 -5.42 15.31 -19.56
C THR A 119 -5.93 13.90 -19.27
N TYR A 120 -6.43 13.71 -18.12
CA TYR A 120 -6.91 12.42 -17.65
C TYR A 120 -8.44 12.40 -17.71
N ILE A 121 -9.03 11.24 -17.93
CA ILE A 121 -10.47 11.03 -17.85
C ILE A 121 -10.72 10.00 -16.76
N ILE A 122 -11.35 10.40 -15.67
CA ILE A 122 -11.73 9.53 -14.56
C ILE A 122 -13.24 9.36 -14.57
N ARG A 123 -13.71 8.12 -14.78
CA ARG A 123 -15.15 7.80 -14.87
C ARG A 123 -15.90 8.68 -15.88
N GLY A 124 -15.26 9.07 -16.97
CA GLY A 124 -15.84 9.90 -18.02
C GLY A 124 -15.67 11.42 -17.86
N PHE A 125 -15.13 11.89 -16.74
CA PHE A 125 -14.92 13.30 -16.47
C PHE A 125 -13.45 13.70 -16.66
N PRO A 126 -13.18 14.84 -17.33
CA PRO A 126 -11.81 15.30 -17.51
C PRO A 126 -11.20 15.83 -16.21
N VAL A 127 -9.92 15.55 -16.04
CA VAL A 127 -9.04 16.10 -14.99
C VAL A 127 -7.80 16.63 -15.70
N PHE A 128 -7.60 17.92 -15.65
CA PHE A 128 -6.44 18.56 -16.29
C PHE A 128 -5.20 18.47 -15.41
N VAL A 129 -4.04 18.56 -16.01
CA VAL A 129 -2.76 18.49 -15.30
C VAL A 129 -2.64 19.48 -14.14
N ASN A 130 -3.15 20.70 -14.31
CA ASN A 130 -3.15 21.74 -13.29
C ASN A 130 -4.16 21.51 -12.13
N GLN A 131 -4.99 20.46 -12.24
CA GLN A 131 -5.90 20.00 -11.19
C GLN A 131 -5.33 18.84 -10.38
N VAL A 132 -4.15 18.36 -10.75
CA VAL A 132 -3.43 17.35 -9.99
C VAL A 132 -2.82 17.99 -8.75
N GLY A 133 -3.01 17.35 -7.60
CA GLY A 133 -2.43 17.79 -6.34
C GLY A 133 -1.02 17.22 -6.13
N VAL A 134 -0.16 17.98 -5.47
CA VAL A 134 1.12 17.50 -4.95
C VAL A 134 1.11 17.66 -3.45
N ASN A 135 1.28 16.57 -2.72
CA ASN A 135 1.20 16.53 -1.26
C ASN A 135 -0.12 17.13 -0.71
N GLY A 136 -1.20 17.03 -1.48
CA GLY A 136 -2.51 17.57 -1.14
C GLY A 136 -2.73 19.03 -1.54
N LEU A 137 -1.78 19.67 -2.21
CA LEU A 137 -1.88 21.07 -2.64
C LEU A 137 -2.05 21.16 -4.16
N TYR A 138 -2.98 21.97 -4.63
CA TYR A 138 -3.17 22.25 -6.05
C TYR A 138 -2.22 23.34 -6.55
N GLY A 139 -1.99 23.34 -7.87
CA GLY A 139 -1.17 24.36 -8.51
C GLY A 139 0.33 24.20 -8.32
N MET A 140 0.77 23.06 -7.79
CA MET A 140 2.19 22.74 -7.58
C MET A 140 2.79 21.85 -8.68
N THR A 141 1.96 21.39 -9.62
CA THR A 141 2.39 20.55 -10.73
C THR A 141 2.94 21.39 -11.88
N GLU A 142 3.74 20.74 -12.72
CA GLU A 142 4.11 21.28 -14.03
C GLU A 142 2.86 21.55 -14.86
N SER A 143 2.94 22.54 -15.74
CA SER A 143 1.77 22.99 -16.50
C SER A 143 1.39 22.09 -17.67
N ARG A 144 2.27 21.19 -18.07
CA ARG A 144 2.10 20.37 -19.29
C ARG A 144 2.17 18.88 -19.04
N ARG A 145 3.28 18.38 -18.59
CA ARG A 145 3.53 16.96 -18.33
C ARG A 145 4.09 16.80 -16.92
N ILE A 146 3.72 15.73 -16.28
CA ILE A 146 4.21 15.42 -14.95
C ILE A 146 5.19 14.27 -15.06
N THR A 147 6.41 14.53 -14.60
CA THR A 147 7.52 13.58 -14.55
C THR A 147 7.40 12.71 -13.30
N PRO A 148 7.09 11.41 -13.43
CA PRO A 148 6.80 10.57 -12.28
C PRO A 148 8.00 10.28 -11.38
N GLU A 149 9.22 10.46 -11.85
CA GLU A 149 10.47 10.18 -11.14
C GLU A 149 10.63 10.97 -9.83
N PHE A 150 9.93 12.10 -9.68
CA PHE A 150 9.98 12.93 -8.47
C PHE A 150 9.03 12.46 -7.37
N TYR A 151 8.21 11.46 -7.65
CA TYR A 151 7.15 11.05 -6.75
C TYR A 151 7.33 9.62 -6.28
N GLU A 152 7.12 9.39 -4.98
CA GLU A 152 7.14 8.06 -4.38
C GLU A 152 5.80 7.33 -4.56
N ARG A 153 4.72 8.11 -4.83
CA ARG A 153 3.39 7.53 -4.99
C ARG A 153 2.45 8.42 -5.79
N VAL A 154 1.58 7.76 -6.54
CA VAL A 154 0.46 8.38 -7.26
C VAL A 154 -0.84 7.83 -6.70
N ASP A 155 -1.64 8.70 -6.08
CA ASP A 155 -2.95 8.35 -5.53
C ASP A 155 -4.06 8.85 -6.45
N VAL A 156 -5.03 7.99 -6.75
CA VAL A 156 -6.24 8.32 -7.51
C VAL A 156 -7.45 8.10 -6.62
N LEU A 157 -8.16 9.15 -6.31
CA LEU A 157 -9.45 9.11 -5.63
C LEU A 157 -10.56 9.25 -6.67
N LYS A 158 -11.45 8.28 -6.76
CA LYS A 158 -12.52 8.22 -7.77
C LYS A 158 -13.83 8.74 -7.22
N GLY A 159 -14.40 9.69 -7.90
CA GLY A 159 -15.64 10.36 -7.50
C GLY A 159 -15.41 11.76 -6.92
N PRO A 160 -16.47 12.45 -6.50
CA PRO A 160 -16.38 13.81 -5.98
C PRO A 160 -15.55 13.85 -4.69
N ALA A 161 -14.46 14.60 -4.71
CA ALA A 161 -13.47 14.64 -3.66
C ALA A 161 -13.30 16.03 -2.99
N ALA A 162 -14.14 16.98 -3.37
CA ALA A 162 -14.00 18.37 -2.92
C ALA A 162 -14.04 18.53 -1.40
N MET A 163 -14.81 17.70 -0.70
CA MET A 163 -14.90 17.72 0.76
C MET A 163 -13.60 17.20 1.41
N LEU A 164 -12.86 16.34 0.75
CA LEU A 164 -11.63 15.72 1.28
C LEU A 164 -10.38 16.51 0.91
N ASN A 165 -10.27 16.86 -0.38
CA ASN A 165 -9.07 17.44 -0.96
C ASN A 165 -9.19 18.95 -1.24
N GLY A 166 -10.32 19.56 -0.84
CA GLY A 166 -10.63 20.92 -1.24
C GLY A 166 -11.11 21.01 -2.69
N ILE A 167 -11.46 22.22 -3.11
CA ILE A 167 -11.92 22.47 -4.47
C ILE A 167 -10.72 22.81 -5.34
N SER A 168 -10.51 22.03 -6.40
CA SER A 168 -9.49 22.36 -7.39
C SER A 168 -9.89 23.62 -8.17
N PRO A 169 -8.96 24.33 -8.81
CA PRO A 169 -9.22 25.58 -9.51
C PRO A 169 -10.36 25.53 -10.55
N PHE A 170 -10.61 24.37 -11.13
CA PHE A 170 -11.64 24.19 -12.17
C PHE A 170 -12.77 23.25 -11.75
N GLY A 171 -12.78 22.82 -10.48
CA GLY A 171 -13.71 21.81 -9.98
C GLY A 171 -13.46 20.43 -10.59
N VAL A 172 -13.55 19.37 -9.82
CA VAL A 172 -13.37 18.00 -10.29
C VAL A 172 -14.51 17.12 -9.77
N VAL A 173 -15.26 16.54 -10.69
CA VAL A 173 -16.38 15.66 -10.38
C VAL A 173 -15.98 14.18 -10.47
N GLY A 174 -15.13 13.83 -11.43
CA GLY A 174 -14.75 12.45 -11.73
C GLY A 174 -13.82 11.83 -10.71
N GLY A 175 -13.00 12.63 -10.08
CA GLY A 175 -11.98 12.16 -9.13
C GLY A 175 -10.87 13.17 -8.93
N ASN A 176 -9.89 12.79 -8.13
CA ASN A 176 -8.70 13.58 -7.87
C ASN A 176 -7.47 12.70 -8.04
N ILE A 177 -6.39 13.29 -8.54
CA ILE A 177 -5.07 12.68 -8.58
C ILE A 177 -4.19 13.47 -7.63
N ASN A 178 -3.50 12.77 -6.73
CA ASN A 178 -2.53 13.38 -5.82
C ASN A 178 -1.19 12.66 -5.95
N LEU A 179 -0.14 13.43 -6.01
CA LEU A 179 1.23 12.96 -6.10
C LEU A 179 1.92 13.19 -4.77
N THR A 180 2.57 12.17 -4.24
CA THR A 180 3.38 12.28 -3.04
C THR A 180 4.85 12.37 -3.43
N SER A 181 5.49 13.47 -3.04
CA SER A 181 6.92 13.69 -3.34
C SER A 181 7.79 12.68 -2.62
N LYS A 182 8.86 12.25 -3.25
CA LYS A 182 9.91 11.45 -2.61
C LYS A 182 10.48 12.19 -1.40
N ARG A 183 10.82 11.42 -0.38
CA ARG A 183 11.51 11.88 0.82
C ARG A 183 12.84 11.16 0.94
N ALA A 184 13.80 11.82 1.56
CA ALA A 184 15.02 11.16 1.97
C ALA A 184 14.69 10.05 2.97
N ASP A 185 15.26 8.88 2.76
CA ASP A 185 15.17 7.75 3.68
C ASP A 185 16.30 7.82 4.72
N ASP A 186 16.20 7.04 5.79
CA ASP A 186 17.27 6.91 6.81
C ASP A 186 18.54 6.27 6.26
N LYS A 187 18.46 5.64 5.10
CA LYS A 187 19.60 5.00 4.42
C LYS A 187 19.97 5.80 3.16
N PRO A 188 21.26 6.07 2.96
CA PRO A 188 21.70 6.75 1.75
C PRO A 188 21.32 5.93 0.51
N LEU A 189 20.65 6.58 -0.41
CA LEU A 189 20.27 6.01 -1.70
C LEU A 189 21.13 6.62 -2.81
N THR A 190 21.69 5.77 -3.66
CA THR A 190 22.28 6.20 -4.94
C THR A 190 21.77 5.25 -6.01
N ARG A 191 20.93 5.78 -6.88
CA ARG A 191 20.36 5.01 -7.99
C ARG A 191 20.65 5.72 -9.31
N VAL A 192 21.20 4.99 -10.26
CA VAL A 192 21.43 5.45 -11.63
C VAL A 192 20.55 4.64 -12.55
N THR A 193 19.67 5.29 -13.28
CA THR A 193 18.80 4.64 -14.26
C THR A 193 19.16 5.11 -15.66
N GLY A 194 19.57 4.18 -16.52
CA GLY A 194 19.74 4.40 -17.95
C GLY A 194 18.51 3.94 -18.70
N SER A 195 18.00 4.76 -19.61
CA SER A 195 16.88 4.38 -20.47
C SER A 195 17.24 4.52 -21.94
N TYR A 196 16.73 3.58 -22.74
CA TYR A 196 16.82 3.62 -24.20
C TYR A 196 15.42 3.39 -24.78
N VAL A 197 15.00 4.29 -25.64
CA VAL A 197 13.69 4.22 -26.30
C VAL A 197 13.89 4.25 -27.79
N SER A 198 12.88 3.84 -28.56
CA SER A 198 12.91 3.88 -30.03
C SER A 198 13.36 5.25 -30.55
N ASP A 199 13.89 5.26 -31.76
CA ASP A 199 14.48 6.44 -32.40
C ASP A 199 15.74 6.99 -31.73
N SER A 200 16.51 6.08 -31.09
CA SER A 200 17.80 6.39 -30.45
C SER A 200 17.72 7.44 -29.35
N GLN A 201 16.63 7.49 -28.61
CA GLN A 201 16.51 8.33 -27.44
C GLN A 201 17.17 7.68 -26.23
N PHE A 202 18.22 8.32 -25.73
CA PHE A 202 18.90 7.92 -24.50
C PHE A 202 18.48 8.84 -23.36
N GLY A 203 18.24 8.27 -22.20
CA GLY A 203 17.99 9.02 -20.98
C GLY A 203 18.85 8.50 -19.84
N VAL A 204 19.23 9.39 -18.94
CA VAL A 204 19.89 9.04 -17.69
C VAL A 204 19.20 9.78 -16.57
N HIS A 205 18.82 9.05 -15.52
CA HIS A 205 18.27 9.61 -14.29
C HIS A 205 19.17 9.24 -13.12
N LEU A 206 19.47 10.20 -12.25
CA LEU A 206 20.26 10.02 -11.04
C LEU A 206 19.38 10.40 -9.84
N ASP A 207 19.17 9.45 -8.96
CA ASP A 207 18.43 9.61 -7.71
C ASP A 207 19.40 9.50 -6.54
N LEU A 208 19.51 10.57 -5.76
CA LEU A 208 20.39 10.68 -4.58
C LEU A 208 19.53 11.05 -3.37
N GLY A 209 19.56 10.22 -2.34
CA GLY A 209 18.83 10.43 -1.10
C GLY A 209 19.64 10.05 0.14
#